data_9da08f40b15c8f46065f5960f25a0e4d
#
_entry.id   9da08f40b15c8f46065f5960f25a0e4d
#
_cell.length_a   1.000
_cell.length_b   1.000
_cell.length_c   1.000
_cell.angle_alpha   90.00
_cell.angle_beta   90.00
_cell.angle_gamma   90.00
#
_symmetry.space_group_name_H-M   'P 1'
#
loop_
_entity.id
_entity.type
_entity.pdbx_description
1 polymer ?
#
loop_
_entity_poly.entity_id
_entity_poly.type
_entity_poly.pdbx_seq_one_letter_code
_entity_poly.pdbx_strand_id
1 'polypeptide(L)'
;MLLKLAGIGKLFGARAVLRNVSFEVHPGTVTLLVGANGAGKTTLLKIMAGLARPTVGTVERFCEDGGLGYLGHATFIYPGLTALENLAFWSGMHGNPTDKATLSEALARVELAPFAEERAGTFSRGMAQRLNLARILLQSPP
;
A
#
# COMPACT_ATOMS: atom_id res chain seq x y z
N MET A 1 9.85 9.34 -14.36
CA MET A 1 10.40 8.74 -13.13
C MET A 1 9.44 9.02 -11.99
N LEU A 2 9.05 8.01 -11.23
CA LEU A 2 8.16 8.15 -10.05
C LEU A 2 8.95 8.09 -8.74
N LEU A 3 10.00 7.29 -8.72
CA LEU A 3 10.80 7.04 -7.53
C LEU A 3 12.25 6.77 -7.93
N LYS A 4 13.19 7.30 -7.14
CA LYS A 4 14.62 7.01 -7.28
C LYS A 4 15.21 6.66 -5.93
N LEU A 5 15.92 5.54 -5.87
CA LEU A 5 16.70 5.10 -4.73
C LEU A 5 18.19 5.22 -5.08
N ALA A 6 18.96 5.80 -4.18
CA ALA A 6 20.40 5.95 -4.37
C ALA A 6 21.14 5.49 -3.11
N GLY A 7 21.90 4.39 -3.24
CA GLY A 7 22.79 3.86 -2.20
C GLY A 7 22.08 3.44 -0.91
N ILE A 8 20.85 2.93 -0.99
CA ILE A 8 20.06 2.56 0.19
C ILE A 8 20.75 1.46 0.98
N GLY A 9 21.05 1.78 2.23
CA GLY A 9 21.45 0.81 3.25
C GLY A 9 20.54 0.88 4.46
N LYS A 10 20.28 -0.28 5.07
CA LYS A 10 19.49 -0.38 6.29
C LYS A 10 20.12 -1.33 7.28
N LEU A 11 20.36 -0.81 8.47
CA LEU A 11 20.90 -1.54 9.63
C LEU A 11 19.80 -1.65 10.69
N PHE A 12 19.69 -2.80 11.33
CA PHE A 12 18.96 -3.02 12.57
C PHE A 12 19.96 -3.50 13.63
N GLY A 13 20.36 -2.59 14.51
CA GLY A 13 21.54 -2.82 15.36
C GLY A 13 22.78 -3.06 14.51
N ALA A 14 23.50 -4.16 14.74
CA ALA A 14 24.69 -4.57 13.97
C ALA A 14 24.35 -5.31 12.66
N ARG A 15 23.09 -5.66 12.43
CA ARG A 15 22.67 -6.44 11.24
C ARG A 15 22.36 -5.54 10.06
N ALA A 16 23.14 -5.68 8.98
CA ALA A 16 22.84 -5.04 7.71
C ALA A 16 21.77 -5.86 6.95
N VAL A 17 20.60 -5.25 6.69
CA VAL A 17 19.48 -5.86 5.97
C VAL A 17 19.48 -5.42 4.50
N LEU A 18 19.85 -4.18 4.22
CA LEU A 18 20.02 -3.66 2.86
C LEU A 18 21.44 -3.08 2.73
N ARG A 19 22.04 -3.29 1.56
CA ARG A 19 23.40 -2.81 1.26
C ARG A 19 23.44 -2.21 -0.13
N ASN A 20 23.66 -0.90 -0.20
CA ASN A 20 23.89 -0.13 -1.43
C ASN A 20 22.89 -0.41 -2.56
N VAL A 21 21.57 -0.39 -2.23
CA VAL A 21 20.52 -0.65 -3.22
C VAL A 21 20.19 0.64 -3.97
N SER A 22 20.31 0.61 -5.29
CA SER A 22 20.02 1.75 -6.17
C SER A 22 19.22 1.28 -7.37
N PHE A 23 18.09 1.95 -7.66
CA PHE A 23 17.29 1.76 -8.87
C PHE A 23 16.25 2.89 -9.01
N GLU A 24 15.60 2.91 -10.15
CA GLU A 24 14.54 3.87 -10.49
C GLU A 24 13.24 3.13 -10.84
N VAL A 25 12.11 3.75 -10.50
CA VAL A 25 10.77 3.28 -10.88
C VAL A 25 10.16 4.31 -11.83
N HIS A 26 9.65 3.83 -12.96
CA HIS A 26 9.09 4.67 -14.01
C HIS A 26 7.57 4.45 -14.16
N PRO A 27 6.82 5.46 -14.65
CA PRO A 27 5.40 5.30 -14.94
C PRO A 27 5.16 4.15 -15.92
N GLY A 28 4.04 3.43 -15.74
CA GLY A 28 3.64 2.34 -16.62
C GLY A 28 4.51 1.08 -16.55
N THR A 29 5.43 0.98 -15.56
CA THR A 29 6.28 -0.20 -15.39
C THR A 29 5.87 -1.02 -14.18
N VAL A 30 6.13 -2.33 -14.24
CA VAL A 30 6.03 -3.24 -13.09
C VAL A 30 7.45 -3.63 -12.67
N THR A 31 7.80 -3.32 -11.44
CA THR A 31 9.11 -3.70 -10.85
C THR A 31 8.92 -4.90 -9.93
N LEU A 32 9.55 -6.01 -10.27
CA LEU A 32 9.50 -7.24 -9.47
C LEU A 32 10.70 -7.32 -8.53
N LEU A 33 10.43 -7.39 -7.22
CA LEU A 33 11.43 -7.54 -6.19
C LEU A 33 11.50 -9.00 -5.74
N VAL A 34 12.56 -9.70 -6.12
CA VAL A 34 12.77 -11.12 -5.85
C VAL A 34 13.89 -11.34 -4.83
N GLY A 35 13.82 -12.42 -4.08
CA GLY A 35 14.83 -12.80 -3.09
C GLY A 35 14.28 -13.75 -2.03
N ALA A 36 15.17 -14.38 -1.28
CA ALA A 36 14.83 -15.28 -0.19
C ALA A 36 14.04 -14.56 0.93
N ASN A 37 13.38 -15.35 1.78
CA ASN A 37 12.78 -14.82 3.00
C ASN A 37 13.86 -14.21 3.90
N GLY A 38 13.61 -13.01 4.43
CA GLY A 38 14.59 -12.27 5.22
C GLY A 38 15.61 -11.45 4.41
N ALA A 39 15.56 -11.46 3.07
CA ALA A 39 16.46 -10.67 2.21
C ALA A 39 16.24 -9.14 2.27
N GLY A 40 15.24 -8.67 3.03
CA GLY A 40 14.99 -7.23 3.18
C GLY A 40 13.94 -6.65 2.24
N LYS A 41 13.25 -7.46 1.44
CA LYS A 41 12.21 -7.01 0.48
C LYS A 41 11.16 -6.11 1.11
N THR A 42 10.54 -6.56 2.20
CA THR A 42 9.53 -5.77 2.93
C THR A 42 10.12 -4.48 3.52
N THR A 43 11.35 -4.52 3.98
CA THR A 43 12.04 -3.34 4.49
C THR A 43 12.27 -2.32 3.38
N LEU A 44 12.69 -2.77 2.20
CA LEU A 44 12.89 -1.91 1.05
C LEU A 44 11.57 -1.28 0.60
N LEU A 45 10.49 -2.08 0.48
CA LEU A 45 9.15 -1.57 0.14
C LEU A 45 8.65 -0.52 1.15
N LYS A 46 8.87 -0.74 2.46
CA LYS A 46 8.53 0.26 3.49
C LYS A 46 9.34 1.54 3.36
N ILE A 47 10.62 1.45 2.99
CA ILE A 47 11.47 2.62 2.73
C ILE A 47 10.95 3.37 1.49
N MET A 48 10.63 2.67 0.41
CA MET A 48 10.02 3.25 -0.78
C MET A 48 8.72 3.96 -0.47
N ALA A 49 7.87 3.35 0.35
CA ALA A 49 6.59 3.92 0.79
C ALA A 49 6.70 5.06 1.81
N GLY A 50 7.89 5.37 2.31
CA GLY A 50 8.08 6.38 3.36
C GLY A 50 7.71 5.93 4.77
N LEU A 51 7.37 4.65 4.94
CA LEU A 51 7.00 4.05 6.22
C LEU A 51 8.22 3.67 7.08
N ALA A 52 9.41 3.69 6.50
CA ALA A 52 10.68 3.48 7.20
C ALA A 52 11.76 4.38 6.60
N ARG A 53 12.73 4.77 7.43
CA ARG A 53 13.88 5.55 6.98
C ARG A 53 15.06 4.63 6.67
N PRO A 54 15.82 4.85 5.59
CA PRO A 54 17.07 4.18 5.38
C PRO A 54 18.10 4.63 6.45
N THR A 55 19.13 3.82 6.71
CA THR A 55 20.26 4.21 7.56
C THR A 55 21.24 5.09 6.76
N VAL A 56 21.43 4.75 5.50
CA VAL A 56 22.24 5.52 4.53
C VAL A 56 21.53 5.52 3.18
N GLY A 57 21.89 6.48 2.32
CA GLY A 57 21.29 6.67 1.01
C GLY A 57 20.06 7.56 1.03
N THR A 58 19.53 7.83 -0.14
CA THR A 58 18.41 8.74 -0.36
C THR A 58 17.29 8.11 -1.18
N VAL A 59 16.06 8.52 -0.87
CA VAL A 59 14.86 8.18 -1.66
C VAL A 59 14.22 9.48 -2.13
N GLU A 60 14.18 9.67 -3.43
CA GLU A 60 13.50 10.79 -4.07
C GLU A 60 12.16 10.29 -4.63
N ARG A 61 11.06 10.99 -4.31
CA ARG A 61 9.71 10.70 -4.78
C ARG A 61 9.25 11.85 -5.65
N PHE A 62 8.78 11.53 -6.85
CA PHE A 62 8.34 12.49 -7.86
C PHE A 62 6.83 12.41 -8.10
N CYS A 63 6.11 11.69 -7.23
CA CYS A 63 4.66 11.70 -7.17
C CYS A 63 4.18 12.74 -6.14
N GLU A 64 3.00 13.30 -6.38
CA GLU A 64 2.35 14.22 -5.44
C GLU A 64 2.06 13.54 -4.11
N ASP A 65 1.86 14.33 -3.05
CA ASP A 65 1.49 13.82 -1.73
C ASP A 65 0.21 12.97 -1.83
N GLY A 66 0.27 11.75 -1.32
CA GLY A 66 -0.80 10.76 -1.46
C GLY A 66 -0.71 9.87 -2.70
N GLY A 67 0.21 10.14 -3.64
CA GLY A 67 0.36 9.37 -4.88
C GLY A 67 1.03 7.99 -4.74
N LEU A 68 1.24 7.47 -3.53
CA LEU A 68 1.87 6.16 -3.33
C LEU A 68 1.03 5.27 -2.43
N GLY A 69 0.44 4.23 -3.01
CA GLY A 69 -0.29 3.20 -2.28
C GLY A 69 0.64 2.09 -1.75
N TYR A 70 0.52 1.75 -0.48
CA TYR A 70 1.23 0.62 0.13
C TYR A 70 0.28 -0.48 0.58
N LEU A 71 0.47 -1.68 0.04
CA LEU A 71 -0.26 -2.89 0.42
C LEU A 71 0.69 -3.85 1.16
N GLY A 72 0.53 -3.94 2.47
CA GLY A 72 1.31 -4.86 3.32
C GLY A 72 0.54 -6.13 3.69
N HIS A 73 1.16 -6.96 4.52
CA HIS A 73 0.51 -8.15 5.08
C HIS A 73 -0.61 -7.80 6.07
N ALA A 74 -0.45 -6.74 6.85
CA ALA A 74 -1.49 -6.23 7.73
C ALA A 74 -2.51 -5.45 6.91
N THR A 75 -3.78 -5.76 7.08
CA THR A 75 -4.89 -4.99 6.53
C THR A 75 -5.26 -3.89 7.50
N PHE A 76 -5.41 -2.67 7.00
CA PHE A 76 -5.87 -1.53 7.80
C PHE A 76 -7.40 -1.43 7.72
N ILE A 77 -8.09 -2.52 8.01
CA ILE A 77 -9.55 -2.59 8.01
C ILE A 77 -10.07 -2.71 9.44
N TYR A 78 -11.23 -2.12 9.67
CA TYR A 78 -11.94 -2.17 10.95
C TYR A 78 -12.93 -3.33 10.94
N PRO A 79 -12.72 -4.38 11.73
CA PRO A 79 -13.57 -5.58 11.70
C PRO A 79 -15.04 -5.32 12.05
N GLY A 80 -15.29 -4.31 12.89
CA GLY A 80 -16.64 -3.93 13.33
C GLY A 80 -17.44 -3.15 12.29
N LEU A 81 -16.80 -2.63 11.26
CA LEU A 81 -17.44 -1.89 10.17
C LEU A 81 -17.73 -2.82 8.99
N THR A 82 -18.76 -2.48 8.20
CA THR A 82 -19.00 -3.13 6.91
C THR A 82 -17.90 -2.80 5.91
N ALA A 83 -17.87 -3.50 4.78
CA ALA A 83 -16.93 -3.18 3.71
C ALA A 83 -17.12 -1.74 3.21
N LEU A 84 -18.36 -1.34 3.03
CA LEU A 84 -18.72 0.01 2.58
C LEU A 84 -18.27 1.07 3.60
N GLU A 85 -18.57 0.86 4.89
CA GLU A 85 -18.18 1.76 5.98
C GLU A 85 -16.66 1.88 6.12
N ASN A 86 -15.90 0.78 5.94
CA ASN A 86 -14.44 0.81 5.90
C ASN A 86 -13.94 1.75 4.79
N LEU A 87 -14.47 1.61 3.57
CA LEU A 87 -14.07 2.46 2.46
C LEU A 87 -14.47 3.92 2.69
N ALA A 88 -15.68 4.17 3.20
CA ALA A 88 -16.15 5.53 3.53
C ALA A 88 -15.24 6.21 4.56
N PHE A 89 -14.85 5.49 5.60
CA PHE A 89 -13.94 6.01 6.63
C PHE A 89 -12.59 6.43 6.04
N TRP A 90 -11.94 5.54 5.28
CA TRP A 90 -10.64 5.83 4.70
C TRP A 90 -10.70 6.91 3.61
N SER A 91 -11.74 6.88 2.78
CA SER A 91 -11.96 7.89 1.74
C SER A 91 -12.11 9.28 2.37
N GLY A 92 -12.95 9.38 3.40
CA GLY A 92 -13.19 10.63 4.14
C GLY A 92 -11.92 11.17 4.82
N MET A 93 -11.09 10.31 5.40
CA MET A 93 -9.82 10.71 6.00
C MET A 93 -8.83 11.35 5.00
N HIS A 94 -8.92 10.97 3.73
CA HIS A 94 -8.06 11.50 2.67
C HIS A 94 -8.73 12.61 1.85
N GLY A 95 -9.93 13.08 2.26
CA GLY A 95 -10.66 14.11 1.54
C GLY A 95 -11.24 13.66 0.19
N ASN A 96 -11.33 12.34 -0.02
CA ASN A 96 -11.88 11.75 -1.23
C ASN A 96 -13.41 11.58 -1.13
N PRO A 97 -14.12 11.36 -2.27
CA PRO A 97 -15.56 11.12 -2.27
C PRO A 97 -15.96 9.94 -1.39
N THR A 98 -17.05 10.11 -0.64
CA THR A 98 -17.62 9.09 0.24
C THR A 98 -19.04 8.67 -0.19
N ASP A 99 -19.46 9.08 -1.37
CA ASP A 99 -20.76 8.72 -1.90
C ASP A 99 -20.86 7.22 -2.19
N LYS A 100 -22.04 6.65 -2.01
CA LYS A 100 -22.27 5.21 -2.11
C LYS A 100 -21.95 4.65 -3.50
N ALA A 101 -22.13 5.43 -4.56
CA ALA A 101 -21.88 4.98 -5.93
C ALA A 101 -20.39 4.76 -6.16
N THR A 102 -19.54 5.75 -5.80
CA THR A 102 -18.07 5.65 -5.91
C THR A 102 -17.53 4.49 -5.07
N LEU A 103 -17.99 4.34 -3.83
CA LEU A 103 -17.53 3.27 -2.95
C LEU A 103 -17.98 1.88 -3.44
N SER A 104 -19.20 1.76 -3.96
CA SER A 104 -19.70 0.50 -4.54
C SER A 104 -18.93 0.08 -5.79
N GLU A 105 -18.57 1.04 -6.63
CA GLU A 105 -17.71 0.79 -7.80
C GLU A 105 -16.33 0.28 -7.37
N ALA A 106 -15.72 0.86 -6.36
CA ALA A 106 -14.44 0.39 -5.82
C ALA A 106 -14.55 -1.05 -5.29
N LEU A 107 -15.64 -1.40 -4.61
CA LEU A 107 -15.89 -2.79 -4.17
C LEU A 107 -16.10 -3.74 -5.35
N ALA A 108 -16.78 -3.31 -6.41
CA ALA A 108 -16.99 -4.11 -7.60
C ALA A 108 -15.65 -4.43 -8.31
N ARG A 109 -14.73 -3.49 -8.37
CA ARG A 109 -13.39 -3.68 -8.97
C ARG A 109 -12.55 -4.76 -8.27
N VAL A 110 -12.85 -5.06 -7.02
CA VAL A 110 -12.17 -6.09 -6.23
C VAL A 110 -13.07 -7.29 -5.93
N GLU A 111 -14.20 -7.41 -6.65
CA GLU A 111 -15.17 -8.51 -6.53
C GLU A 111 -15.77 -8.66 -5.12
N LEU A 112 -15.97 -7.54 -4.43
CA LEU A 112 -16.60 -7.49 -3.10
C LEU A 112 -17.97 -6.81 -3.08
N ALA A 113 -18.53 -6.45 -4.23
CA ALA A 113 -19.85 -5.82 -4.32
C ALA A 113 -20.97 -6.60 -3.58
N PRO A 114 -21.06 -7.96 -3.68
CA PRO A 114 -22.07 -8.72 -2.95
C PRO A 114 -21.94 -8.65 -1.43
N PHE A 115 -20.77 -8.28 -0.92
CA PHE A 115 -20.44 -8.26 0.51
C PHE A 115 -20.34 -6.83 1.08
N ALA A 116 -20.85 -5.83 0.34
CA ALA A 116 -20.74 -4.42 0.68
C ALA A 116 -21.23 -4.08 2.09
N GLU A 117 -22.35 -4.68 2.48
CA GLU A 117 -23.04 -4.45 3.78
C GLU A 117 -22.62 -5.49 4.85
N GLU A 118 -21.71 -6.41 4.53
CA GLU A 118 -21.20 -7.37 5.50
C GLU A 118 -20.05 -6.80 6.32
N ARG A 119 -19.99 -7.15 7.59
CA ARG A 119 -18.91 -6.73 8.49
C ARG A 119 -17.58 -7.34 8.05
N ALA A 120 -16.54 -6.53 7.96
CA ALA A 120 -15.22 -6.98 7.53
C ALA A 120 -14.58 -8.03 8.46
N GLY A 121 -15.03 -8.11 9.72
CA GLY A 121 -14.60 -9.14 10.67
C GLY A 121 -14.98 -10.57 10.28
N THR A 122 -15.97 -10.75 9.40
CA THR A 122 -16.37 -12.06 8.86
C THR A 122 -15.60 -12.48 7.60
N PHE A 123 -14.78 -11.57 7.07
CA PHE A 123 -14.08 -11.79 5.81
C PHE A 123 -12.95 -12.81 5.94
N SER A 124 -12.78 -13.63 4.90
CA SER A 124 -11.57 -14.41 4.74
C SER A 124 -10.35 -13.49 4.58
N ARG A 125 -9.15 -14.02 4.78
CA ARG A 125 -7.90 -13.28 4.58
C ARG A 125 -7.81 -12.67 3.17
N GLY A 126 -8.24 -13.42 2.15
CA GLY A 126 -8.26 -12.93 0.76
C GLY A 126 -9.26 -11.80 0.55
N MET A 127 -10.47 -11.89 1.14
CA MET A 127 -11.47 -10.82 1.10
C MET A 127 -10.96 -9.56 1.81
N ALA A 128 -10.34 -9.72 2.97
CA ALA A 128 -9.74 -8.62 3.71
C ALA A 128 -8.63 -7.92 2.91
N GLN A 129 -7.80 -8.66 2.20
CA GLN A 129 -6.76 -8.09 1.31
C GLN A 129 -7.37 -7.39 0.10
N ARG A 130 -8.44 -7.92 -0.49
CA ARG A 130 -9.16 -7.25 -1.59
C ARG A 130 -9.82 -5.95 -1.11
N LEU A 131 -10.40 -5.92 0.07
CA LEU A 131 -10.93 -4.69 0.66
C LEU A 131 -9.83 -3.64 0.89
N ASN A 132 -8.67 -4.08 1.38
CA ASN A 132 -7.50 -3.22 1.55
C ASN A 132 -6.98 -2.68 0.20
N LEU A 133 -7.04 -3.48 -0.87
CA LEU A 133 -6.72 -3.03 -2.22
C LEU A 133 -7.72 -1.98 -2.71
N ALA A 134 -9.03 -2.19 -2.51
CA ALA A 134 -10.05 -1.21 -2.87
C ALA A 134 -9.82 0.15 -2.19
N ARG A 135 -9.41 0.14 -0.92
CA ARG A 135 -9.03 1.33 -0.17
C ARG A 135 -7.89 2.10 -0.86
N ILE A 136 -6.87 1.40 -1.34
CA ILE A 136 -5.74 2.03 -2.04
C ILE A 136 -6.17 2.58 -3.40
N LEU A 137 -6.99 1.83 -4.15
CA LEU A 137 -7.47 2.26 -5.46
C LEU A 137 -8.33 3.54 -5.39
N LEU A 138 -9.05 3.77 -4.29
CA LEU A 138 -9.79 5.02 -4.05
C LEU A 138 -8.89 6.24 -3.92
N GLN A 139 -7.63 6.07 -3.53
CA GLN A 139 -6.64 7.15 -3.47
C GLN A 139 -6.04 7.46 -4.83
N SER A 140 -6.38 6.66 -5.87
CA SER A 140 -5.88 6.82 -7.26
C SER A 140 -4.38 7.07 -7.34
N PRO A 141 -3.53 6.22 -6.72
CA PRO A 141 -2.08 6.37 -6.87
C PRO A 141 -1.71 6.23 -8.36
N PRO A 142 -0.72 6.98 -8.84
CA PRO A 142 -0.30 7.00 -10.24
C PRO A 142 0.26 5.67 -10.73
#